data_31db16d0915c28bf1344e0d6297249b3
#
_entry.id   31db16d0915c28bf1344e0d6297249b3
#
_cell.length_a   1.000
_cell.length_b   1.000
_cell.length_c   1.000
_cell.angle_alpha   90.00
_cell.angle_beta   90.00
_cell.angle_gamma   90.00
#
_symmetry.space_group_name_H-M   'P 1'
#
loop_
_entity.id
_entity.type
_entity.pdbx_description
1 polymer ?
#
loop_
_entity_poly.entity_id
_entity_poly.type
_entity_poly.pdbx_seq_one_letter_code
_entity_poly.pdbx_strand_id
1 'polypeptide(L)'
;MRKSNETPGVEVPGTQSAAVCGKYVNLMNDVAFQWVFGRETNKDLLIALLNELLPDLHIEDLDYYKQRQISYAKDLKNSVFDVSCRLADGSYVDIEVQVCPQDWFADRCLYYSTYCIQEQIRTGQDNYKLKPVYIVSIDAFTLNHSDGWDGSILSSYSLREDRTHELMTDNLHFVFVELEHFDKSWETIDNDKERFYFCMRYLHELNSLPEGFAEGIWAKLAQQSEWAEMPSEWKDQYIKDMTTEIDKRAQLQYAERKGLEAGRAEGLEAGLEKGRAEGLEAGLEKGRAEKLEAARKMKADGLAVEMICKYIGLSPEQVAAL
;
A
#
# COMPACT_ATOMS: atom_id res chain seq x y z
N MET A 1 -19.95 -51.90 32.50
CA MET A 1 -19.43 -51.76 31.16
C MET A 1 -19.44 -50.29 30.79
N ARG A 2 -18.31 -49.59 30.97
CA ARG A 2 -18.12 -48.19 30.54
C ARG A 2 -17.43 -48.23 29.17
N LYS A 3 -18.05 -47.64 28.14
CA LYS A 3 -17.47 -47.46 26.82
C LYS A 3 -16.58 -46.22 26.87
N SER A 4 -15.31 -46.41 26.64
CA SER A 4 -14.32 -45.35 26.40
C SER A 4 -14.59 -44.69 25.03
N ASN A 5 -14.83 -43.35 25.08
CA ASN A 5 -14.83 -42.52 23.88
C ASN A 5 -13.37 -42.20 23.57
N GLU A 6 -12.85 -42.80 22.52
CA GLU A 6 -11.61 -42.37 21.89
C GLU A 6 -11.93 -41.22 20.94
N THR A 7 -11.34 -40.07 21.23
CA THR A 7 -11.31 -38.89 20.37
C THR A 7 -10.38 -39.20 19.18
N PRO A 8 -10.78 -38.95 17.94
CA PRO A 8 -9.87 -39.16 16.79
C PRO A 8 -8.74 -38.16 16.87
N GLY A 9 -7.50 -38.65 16.80
CA GLY A 9 -6.28 -37.86 16.71
C GLY A 9 -6.33 -36.96 15.48
N VAL A 10 -6.09 -35.66 15.70
CA VAL A 10 -5.81 -34.70 14.63
C VAL A 10 -4.42 -35.07 14.09
N GLU A 11 -4.38 -35.69 12.92
CA GLU A 11 -3.14 -35.79 12.14
C GLU A 11 -2.68 -34.39 11.78
N VAL A 12 -1.53 -34.00 12.29
CA VAL A 12 -0.81 -32.81 11.86
C VAL A 12 -0.19 -33.16 10.50
N PRO A 13 -0.58 -32.52 9.39
CA PRO A 13 0.07 -32.78 8.12
C PRO A 13 1.48 -32.19 8.17
N GLY A 14 2.49 -33.01 8.33
CA GLY A 14 3.85 -32.69 7.92
C GLY A 14 3.88 -32.54 6.40
N THR A 15 4.59 -31.48 5.93
CA THR A 15 4.84 -31.08 4.53
C THR A 15 3.83 -30.11 3.90
N GLN A 16 3.70 -28.90 4.46
CA GLN A 16 3.15 -27.73 3.74
C GLN A 16 4.22 -26.97 2.91
N SER A 17 5.42 -27.48 2.78
CA SER A 17 6.52 -26.77 2.09
C SER A 17 6.37 -26.71 0.56
N ALA A 18 5.56 -27.56 -0.04
CA ALA A 18 5.39 -27.60 -1.50
C ALA A 18 4.31 -26.67 -2.07
N ALA A 19 3.44 -26.09 -1.22
CA ALA A 19 2.36 -25.20 -1.64
C ALA A 19 2.74 -23.71 -1.66
N VAL A 20 3.88 -23.35 -1.10
CA VAL A 20 4.33 -21.93 -0.93
C VAL A 20 5.25 -21.48 -2.05
N CYS A 21 5.90 -22.39 -2.78
CA CYS A 21 6.90 -22.04 -3.78
C CYS A 21 6.55 -22.68 -5.14
N GLY A 22 6.34 -21.82 -6.15
CA GLY A 22 6.32 -22.23 -7.56
C GLY A 22 7.72 -22.55 -8.08
N LYS A 23 7.89 -22.59 -9.40
CA LYS A 23 9.20 -22.79 -10.04
C LYS A 23 10.16 -21.62 -9.74
N TYR A 24 9.60 -20.39 -9.68
CA TYR A 24 10.34 -19.16 -9.46
C TYR A 24 9.96 -18.54 -8.12
N VAL A 25 10.93 -17.87 -7.47
CA VAL A 25 10.71 -17.10 -6.24
C VAL A 25 9.97 -15.80 -6.55
N ASN A 26 9.21 -15.31 -5.58
CA ASN A 26 8.58 -13.99 -5.67
C ASN A 26 9.64 -12.91 -5.43
N LEU A 27 9.95 -12.12 -6.45
CA LEU A 27 10.95 -11.05 -6.39
C LEU A 27 10.51 -9.86 -5.50
N MET A 28 9.23 -9.78 -5.14
CA MET A 28 8.72 -8.81 -4.17
C MET A 28 8.92 -9.23 -2.71
N ASN A 29 9.52 -10.39 -2.47
CA ASN A 29 9.92 -10.83 -1.14
C ASN A 29 11.35 -10.37 -0.84
N ASP A 30 11.58 -9.78 0.34
CA ASP A 30 12.85 -9.18 0.76
C ASP A 30 14.03 -10.15 0.60
N VAL A 31 13.84 -11.40 1.00
CA VAL A 31 14.88 -12.45 0.92
C VAL A 31 15.19 -12.83 -0.52
N ALA A 32 14.16 -12.98 -1.36
CA ALA A 32 14.35 -13.27 -2.78
C ALA A 32 14.97 -12.10 -3.53
N PHE A 33 14.56 -10.87 -3.24
CA PHE A 33 15.14 -9.67 -3.83
C PHE A 33 16.64 -9.58 -3.50
N GLN A 34 17.00 -9.75 -2.23
CA GLN A 34 18.39 -9.80 -1.79
C GLN A 34 19.17 -10.93 -2.46
N TRP A 35 18.56 -12.13 -2.60
CA TRP A 35 19.21 -13.27 -3.27
C TRP A 35 19.49 -12.97 -4.74
N VAL A 36 18.55 -12.38 -5.47
CA VAL A 36 18.67 -12.15 -6.90
C VAL A 36 19.48 -10.90 -7.21
N PHE A 37 19.26 -9.78 -6.51
CA PHE A 37 19.84 -8.48 -6.84
C PHE A 37 20.94 -8.01 -5.86
N GLY A 38 21.03 -8.58 -4.66
CA GLY A 38 21.94 -8.12 -3.60
C GLY A 38 23.31 -8.84 -3.54
N ARG A 39 23.73 -9.55 -4.59
CA ARG A 39 24.97 -10.33 -4.61
C ARG A 39 25.93 -9.87 -5.69
N GLU A 40 27.23 -9.88 -5.38
CA GLU A 40 28.29 -9.53 -6.34
C GLU A 40 28.24 -10.32 -7.66
N THR A 41 27.84 -11.60 -7.60
CA THR A 41 27.67 -12.45 -8.78
C THR A 41 26.56 -11.98 -9.71
N ASN A 42 25.66 -11.16 -9.22
CA ASN A 42 24.46 -10.68 -9.89
C ASN A 42 24.42 -9.15 -10.00
N LYS A 43 25.54 -8.49 -9.82
CA LYS A 43 25.67 -7.03 -9.89
C LYS A 43 25.10 -6.47 -11.20
N ASP A 44 25.31 -7.15 -12.32
CA ASP A 44 24.77 -6.80 -13.61
C ASP A 44 23.23 -6.78 -13.67
N LEU A 45 22.55 -7.67 -12.94
CA LEU A 45 21.08 -7.65 -12.79
C LEU A 45 20.61 -6.37 -12.10
N LEU A 46 21.28 -6.00 -11.00
CA LEU A 46 20.95 -4.77 -10.28
C LEU A 46 21.25 -3.52 -11.11
N ILE A 47 22.38 -3.48 -11.79
CA ILE A 47 22.74 -2.37 -12.70
C ILE A 47 21.69 -2.22 -13.80
N ALA A 48 21.26 -3.32 -14.41
CA ALA A 48 20.24 -3.28 -15.45
C ALA A 48 18.92 -2.74 -14.92
N LEU A 49 18.45 -3.23 -13.76
CA LEU A 49 17.24 -2.73 -13.11
C LEU A 49 17.33 -1.24 -12.79
N LEU A 50 18.44 -0.80 -12.18
CA LEU A 50 18.61 0.59 -11.76
C LEU A 50 18.70 1.54 -12.98
N ASN A 51 19.31 1.14 -14.08
CA ASN A 51 19.34 1.95 -15.29
C ASN A 51 17.96 2.15 -15.92
N GLU A 52 17.03 1.21 -15.74
CA GLU A 52 15.64 1.39 -16.15
C GLU A 52 14.84 2.31 -15.22
N LEU A 53 15.15 2.30 -13.91
CA LEU A 53 14.46 3.13 -12.92
C LEU A 53 15.07 4.53 -12.79
N LEU A 54 16.39 4.68 -13.03
CA LEU A 54 17.18 5.89 -12.87
C LEU A 54 17.99 6.17 -14.17
N PRO A 55 17.33 6.36 -15.31
CA PRO A 55 18.00 6.39 -16.62
C PRO A 55 19.04 7.51 -16.75
N ASP A 56 18.88 8.62 -16.05
CA ASP A 56 19.79 9.76 -16.11
C ASP A 56 21.16 9.48 -15.45
N LEU A 57 21.27 8.43 -14.63
CA LEU A 57 22.51 8.11 -13.91
C LEU A 57 23.53 7.33 -14.73
N HIS A 58 23.10 6.63 -15.79
CA HIS A 58 23.98 5.82 -16.65
C HIS A 58 24.96 4.95 -15.85
N ILE A 59 24.41 4.08 -14.98
CA ILE A 59 25.16 3.28 -14.02
C ILE A 59 25.97 2.20 -14.74
N GLU A 60 27.30 2.28 -14.65
CA GLU A 60 28.23 1.29 -15.23
C GLU A 60 28.73 0.29 -14.18
N ASP A 61 28.89 0.73 -12.93
CA ASP A 61 29.34 -0.10 -11.82
C ASP A 61 28.78 0.41 -10.49
N LEU A 62 28.75 -0.48 -9.50
CA LEU A 62 28.32 -0.19 -8.13
C LEU A 62 29.05 -1.10 -7.14
N ASP A 63 29.12 -0.66 -5.88
CA ASP A 63 29.60 -1.45 -4.76
C ASP A 63 28.45 -1.65 -3.76
N TYR A 64 28.20 -2.91 -3.37
CA TYR A 64 27.28 -3.19 -2.27
C TYR A 64 27.87 -2.72 -0.95
N TYR A 65 27.05 -2.07 -0.13
CA TYR A 65 27.47 -1.74 1.23
C TYR A 65 26.41 -2.17 2.25
N LYS A 66 26.90 -2.57 3.43
CA LYS A 66 26.02 -2.78 4.58
C LYS A 66 25.96 -1.48 5.36
N GLN A 67 24.77 -0.92 5.49
CA GLN A 67 24.58 0.22 6.38
C GLN A 67 25.12 -0.10 7.77
N ARG A 68 25.94 0.79 8.29
CA ARG A 68 26.37 0.69 9.67
C ARG A 68 25.16 1.01 10.55
N GLN A 69 24.82 0.08 11.44
CA GLN A 69 23.91 0.40 12.53
C GLN A 69 24.55 1.55 13.31
N ILE A 70 24.01 2.76 13.16
CA ILE A 70 24.48 3.93 13.92
C ILE A 70 23.92 3.77 15.33
N SER A 71 24.68 3.09 16.17
CA SER A 71 24.30 2.72 17.53
C SER A 71 24.53 3.87 18.53
N TYR A 72 24.14 5.11 18.20
CA TYR A 72 24.24 6.21 19.16
C TYR A 72 23.05 6.31 20.13
N ALA A 73 21.97 5.62 19.86
CA ALA A 73 20.86 5.46 20.81
C ALA A 73 20.33 4.03 20.72
N LYS A 74 20.35 3.33 21.87
CA LYS A 74 19.80 1.95 21.99
C LYS A 74 18.32 1.83 21.65
N ASP A 75 17.65 2.95 21.47
CA ASP A 75 16.21 3.05 21.31
C ASP A 75 15.75 3.42 19.88
N LEU A 76 16.69 3.62 18.92
CA LEU A 76 16.33 3.88 17.53
C LEU A 76 16.04 2.56 16.79
N LYS A 77 14.96 2.56 15.98
CA LYS A 77 14.65 1.44 15.10
C LYS A 77 15.81 1.24 14.12
N ASN A 78 16.30 0.01 14.02
CA ASN A 78 17.27 -0.36 13.00
C ASN A 78 16.59 -0.26 11.64
N SER A 79 17.20 0.49 10.74
CA SER A 79 16.85 0.48 9.33
C SER A 79 17.68 -0.57 8.62
N VAL A 80 17.05 -1.45 7.90
CA VAL A 80 17.71 -2.39 7.00
C VAL A 80 16.96 -2.30 5.69
N PHE A 81 17.60 -1.72 4.66
CA PHE A 81 17.12 -1.81 3.29
C PHE A 81 17.39 -3.21 2.73
N ASP A 82 16.59 -3.62 1.77
CA ASP A 82 16.78 -4.92 1.15
C ASP A 82 18.10 -4.99 0.38
N VAL A 83 18.40 -3.94 -0.39
CA VAL A 83 19.69 -3.80 -1.08
C VAL A 83 20.16 -2.35 -1.01
N SER A 84 21.42 -2.17 -0.58
CA SER A 84 22.09 -0.88 -0.54
C SER A 84 23.36 -0.91 -1.39
N CYS A 85 23.54 0.10 -2.24
CA CYS A 85 24.73 0.19 -3.07
C CYS A 85 25.24 1.64 -3.21
N ARG A 86 26.50 1.76 -3.59
CA ARG A 86 27.20 3.01 -3.89
C ARG A 86 27.65 2.98 -5.32
N LEU A 87 27.31 4.03 -6.07
CA LEU A 87 27.70 4.18 -7.46
C LEU A 87 29.15 4.67 -7.58
N ALA A 88 29.74 4.54 -8.77
CA ALA A 88 31.10 4.97 -9.06
C ALA A 88 31.35 6.46 -8.80
N ASP A 89 30.36 7.33 -8.97
CA ASP A 89 30.42 8.77 -8.67
C ASP A 89 30.32 9.08 -7.16
N GLY A 90 30.04 8.05 -6.34
CA GLY A 90 29.87 8.11 -4.91
C GLY A 90 28.43 8.33 -4.43
N SER A 91 27.46 8.38 -5.32
CA SER A 91 26.02 8.44 -4.99
C SER A 91 25.57 7.17 -4.27
N TYR A 92 24.57 7.30 -3.39
CA TYR A 92 23.99 6.20 -2.64
C TYR A 92 22.63 5.82 -3.24
N VAL A 93 22.42 4.53 -3.40
CA VAL A 93 21.11 4.00 -3.82
C VAL A 93 20.69 2.94 -2.81
N ASP A 94 19.56 3.16 -2.20
CA ASP A 94 18.91 2.21 -1.30
C ASP A 94 17.59 1.75 -1.92
N ILE A 95 17.42 0.43 -2.02
CA ILE A 95 16.28 -0.21 -2.65
C ILE A 95 15.50 -0.99 -1.60
N GLU A 96 14.18 -0.82 -1.62
CA GLU A 96 13.23 -1.54 -0.80
C GLU A 96 12.12 -2.11 -1.66
N VAL A 97 11.71 -3.36 -1.39
CA VAL A 97 10.51 -3.96 -1.98
C VAL A 97 9.44 -4.05 -0.91
N GLN A 98 8.21 -3.69 -1.25
CA GLN A 98 7.14 -3.63 -0.27
C GLN A 98 5.85 -4.24 -0.80
N VAL A 99 5.37 -5.27 -0.12
CA VAL A 99 4.20 -6.03 -0.56
C VAL A 99 2.89 -5.50 0.00
N CYS A 100 2.90 -5.01 1.24
CA CYS A 100 1.72 -4.53 1.94
C CYS A 100 1.81 -3.03 2.21
N PRO A 101 0.72 -2.27 2.00
CA PRO A 101 0.68 -0.87 2.38
C PRO A 101 0.92 -0.73 3.88
N GLN A 102 1.63 0.31 4.26
CA GLN A 102 1.91 0.65 5.66
C GLN A 102 1.56 2.12 5.88
N ASP A 103 0.95 2.40 7.04
CA ASP A 103 0.79 3.77 7.50
C ASP A 103 2.17 4.44 7.60
N TRP A 104 2.25 5.70 7.17
CA TRP A 104 3.48 6.51 7.25
C TRP A 104 4.65 5.96 6.39
N PHE A 105 4.33 5.31 5.28
CA PHE A 105 5.36 4.71 4.41
C PHE A 105 6.32 5.76 3.82
N ALA A 106 5.81 6.87 3.32
CA ALA A 106 6.64 7.99 2.84
C ALA A 106 7.53 8.57 3.94
N ASP A 107 7.02 8.69 5.18
CA ASP A 107 7.80 9.15 6.34
C ASP A 107 8.92 8.15 6.67
N ARG A 108 8.67 6.84 6.50
CA ARG A 108 9.68 5.80 6.66
C ARG A 108 10.80 5.95 5.64
N CYS A 109 10.48 6.13 4.37
CA CYS A 109 11.46 6.38 3.31
C CYS A 109 12.30 7.64 3.59
N LEU A 110 11.63 8.73 4.02
CA LEU A 110 12.31 9.95 4.43
C LEU A 110 13.24 9.71 5.64
N TYR A 111 12.76 9.01 6.66
CA TYR A 111 13.57 8.67 7.83
C TYR A 111 14.80 7.84 7.44
N TYR A 112 14.64 6.86 6.55
CA TYR A 112 15.73 6.01 6.08
C TYR A 112 16.78 6.79 5.29
N SER A 113 16.37 7.75 4.45
CA SER A 113 17.31 8.60 3.71
C SER A 113 18.27 9.37 4.63
N THR A 114 17.85 9.68 5.87
CA THR A 114 18.70 10.38 6.83
C THR A 114 19.94 9.59 7.24
N TYR A 115 19.88 8.25 7.23
CA TYR A 115 21.05 7.42 7.52
C TYR A 115 22.12 7.55 6.44
N CYS A 116 21.74 7.51 5.17
CA CYS A 116 22.64 7.70 4.04
C CYS A 116 23.27 9.09 4.04
N ILE A 117 22.52 10.10 4.46
CA ILE A 117 23.02 11.48 4.60
C ILE A 117 24.01 11.57 5.76
N GLN A 118 23.67 11.02 6.92
CA GLN A 118 24.52 11.08 8.12
C GLN A 118 25.84 10.31 7.96
N GLU A 119 25.83 9.20 7.24
CA GLU A 119 27.05 8.42 6.98
C GLU A 119 28.08 9.18 6.16
N GLN A 120 27.68 10.18 5.40
CA GLN A 120 28.57 10.95 4.53
C GLN A 120 29.41 11.98 5.29
N ILE A 121 28.90 12.51 6.41
CA ILE A 121 29.55 13.58 7.16
C ILE A 121 30.15 13.03 8.45
N ARG A 122 31.45 13.22 8.64
CA ARG A 122 32.18 12.79 9.81
C ARG A 122 32.75 13.99 10.59
N THR A 123 32.94 13.78 11.90
CA THR A 123 33.59 14.78 12.76
C THR A 123 34.97 15.14 12.21
N GLY A 124 35.24 16.43 12.05
CA GLY A 124 36.52 16.95 11.54
C GLY A 124 36.53 17.19 10.03
N GLN A 125 35.40 17.04 9.33
CA GLN A 125 35.28 17.49 7.95
C GLN A 125 35.02 19.00 7.89
N ASP A 126 35.69 19.68 6.96
CA ASP A 126 35.64 21.15 6.80
C ASP A 126 34.43 21.64 5.98
N ASN A 127 33.64 20.72 5.40
CA ASN A 127 32.49 21.07 4.56
C ASN A 127 31.34 20.07 4.67
N TYR A 128 30.15 20.49 4.23
CA TYR A 128 28.93 19.69 4.17
C TYR A 128 28.60 19.26 2.73
N LYS A 129 29.61 18.95 1.90
CA LYS A 129 29.36 18.49 0.54
C LYS A 129 28.83 17.07 0.54
N LEU A 130 27.57 16.91 0.24
CA LEU A 130 26.89 15.62 0.11
C LEU A 130 27.01 15.07 -1.32
N LYS A 131 26.92 13.75 -1.40
CA LYS A 131 26.65 13.01 -2.63
C LYS A 131 25.16 12.71 -2.71
N PRO A 132 24.58 12.59 -3.91
CA PRO A 132 23.18 12.23 -4.06
C PRO A 132 22.80 10.93 -3.35
N VAL A 133 21.60 10.90 -2.81
CA VAL A 133 20.95 9.75 -2.19
C VAL A 133 19.65 9.48 -2.94
N TYR A 134 19.50 8.28 -3.44
CA TYR A 134 18.31 7.78 -4.12
C TYR A 134 17.67 6.70 -3.26
N ILE A 135 16.45 6.93 -2.82
CA ILE A 135 15.61 5.92 -2.18
C ILE A 135 14.67 5.39 -3.25
N VAL A 136 14.83 4.15 -3.63
CA VAL A 136 14.00 3.47 -4.63
C VAL A 136 13.11 2.48 -3.90
N SER A 137 11.80 2.65 -4.02
CA SER A 137 10.82 1.69 -3.50
C SER A 137 10.06 1.05 -4.64
N ILE A 138 9.96 -0.28 -4.60
CA ILE A 138 9.17 -1.06 -5.54
C ILE A 138 7.98 -1.65 -4.76
N ASP A 139 6.78 -1.17 -5.07
CA ASP A 139 5.60 -1.36 -4.24
C ASP A 139 4.55 -2.20 -4.98
N ALA A 140 4.00 -3.24 -4.33
CA ALA A 140 2.91 -4.04 -4.87
C ALA A 140 1.52 -3.41 -4.64
N PHE A 141 1.47 -2.16 -4.18
CA PHE A 141 0.26 -1.41 -3.87
C PHE A 141 0.38 0.03 -4.40
N THR A 142 -0.72 0.76 -4.33
CA THR A 142 -0.78 2.19 -4.69
C THR A 142 -0.56 3.06 -3.46
N LEU A 143 0.26 4.10 -3.59
CA LEU A 143 0.45 5.13 -2.58
C LEU A 143 -0.77 6.06 -2.51
N ASN A 144 -0.85 6.85 -1.44
CA ASN A 144 -1.88 7.89 -1.33
C ASN A 144 -1.50 9.09 -2.22
N HIS A 145 -2.15 9.20 -3.37
CA HIS A 145 -1.98 10.32 -4.28
C HIS A 145 -3.06 11.39 -4.08
N SER A 146 -2.75 12.62 -4.49
CA SER A 146 -3.72 13.71 -4.55
C SER A 146 -4.69 13.53 -5.74
N ASP A 147 -5.84 14.23 -5.69
CA ASP A 147 -6.78 14.30 -6.80
C ASP A 147 -6.07 14.78 -8.09
N GLY A 148 -6.26 14.04 -9.17
CA GLY A 148 -5.67 14.36 -10.48
C GLY A 148 -4.36 13.65 -10.80
N TRP A 149 -3.90 12.71 -9.94
CA TRP A 149 -2.80 11.81 -10.30
C TRP A 149 -3.14 10.99 -11.56
N ASP A 150 -2.15 10.83 -12.46
CA ASP A 150 -2.36 10.27 -13.80
C ASP A 150 -2.26 8.74 -13.88
N GLY A 151 -2.01 8.07 -12.75
CA GLY A 151 -1.85 6.61 -12.70
C GLY A 151 -0.47 6.11 -13.14
N SER A 152 0.55 6.97 -13.13
CA SER A 152 1.92 6.60 -13.50
C SER A 152 2.48 5.51 -12.59
N ILE A 153 3.07 4.47 -13.19
CA ILE A 153 3.70 3.37 -12.44
C ILE A 153 4.96 3.85 -11.70
N LEU A 154 5.70 4.78 -12.29
CA LEU A 154 6.92 5.32 -11.71
C LEU A 154 6.76 6.81 -11.40
N SER A 155 6.97 7.17 -10.14
CA SER A 155 6.93 8.54 -9.63
C SER A 155 8.27 8.92 -9.01
N SER A 156 8.76 10.13 -9.33
CA SER A 156 10.02 10.65 -8.79
C SER A 156 9.79 11.95 -8.04
N TYR A 157 10.41 12.05 -6.86
CA TYR A 157 10.30 13.21 -5.98
C TYR A 157 11.68 13.79 -5.67
N SER A 158 11.77 15.12 -5.62
CA SER A 158 12.96 15.89 -5.26
C SER A 158 12.57 17.14 -4.47
N LEU A 159 13.53 17.75 -3.81
CA LEU A 159 13.30 18.98 -3.02
C LEU A 159 13.26 20.19 -3.95
N ARG A 160 12.10 20.86 -4.01
CA ARG A 160 11.88 22.01 -4.90
C ARG A 160 11.21 23.17 -4.16
N GLU A 161 11.44 24.38 -4.67
CA GLU A 161 10.73 25.58 -4.25
C GLU A 161 9.25 25.47 -4.65
N ASP A 162 8.33 25.80 -3.73
CA ASP A 162 6.91 25.49 -3.86
C ASP A 162 6.20 26.20 -5.03
N ARG A 163 6.65 27.42 -5.39
CA ARG A 163 6.00 28.24 -6.43
C ARG A 163 6.66 28.14 -7.79
N THR A 164 8.00 28.13 -7.84
CA THR A 164 8.78 28.14 -9.11
C THR A 164 9.17 26.75 -9.55
N HIS A 165 9.08 25.74 -8.65
CA HIS A 165 9.57 24.40 -8.84
C HIS A 165 11.08 24.30 -9.11
N GLU A 166 11.83 25.35 -8.76
CA GLU A 166 13.28 25.34 -8.85
C GLU A 166 13.87 24.29 -7.90
N LEU A 167 14.84 23.51 -8.38
CA LEU A 167 15.49 22.49 -7.59
C LEU A 167 16.33 23.12 -6.48
N MET A 168 16.04 22.83 -5.23
CA MET A 168 16.81 23.31 -4.08
C MET A 168 18.18 22.62 -4.02
N THR A 169 18.21 21.32 -4.22
CA THR A 169 19.41 20.47 -4.20
C THR A 169 19.15 19.19 -4.97
N ASP A 170 20.18 18.67 -5.61
CA ASP A 170 20.15 17.39 -6.32
C ASP A 170 20.69 16.22 -5.47
N ASN A 171 20.64 16.37 -4.15
CA ASN A 171 21.24 15.38 -3.24
C ASN A 171 20.24 14.44 -2.56
N LEU A 172 18.93 14.57 -2.84
CA LEU A 172 17.93 13.67 -2.25
C LEU A 172 16.79 13.42 -3.23
N HIS A 173 16.60 12.17 -3.58
CA HIS A 173 15.59 11.70 -4.50
C HIS A 173 14.84 10.50 -3.93
N PHE A 174 13.52 10.47 -4.16
CA PHE A 174 12.68 9.31 -3.90
C PHE A 174 12.06 8.85 -5.20
N VAL A 175 12.14 7.56 -5.48
CA VAL A 175 11.56 6.93 -6.65
C VAL A 175 10.66 5.80 -6.20
N PHE A 176 9.38 5.88 -6.55
CA PHE A 176 8.39 4.87 -6.23
C PHE A 176 7.93 4.20 -7.51
N VAL A 177 7.89 2.87 -7.49
CA VAL A 177 7.40 2.03 -8.58
C VAL A 177 6.17 1.28 -8.09
N GLU A 178 4.99 1.71 -8.51
CA GLU A 178 3.69 1.20 -8.05
C GLU A 178 3.18 0.12 -9.00
N LEU A 179 3.62 -1.10 -8.77
CA LEU A 179 3.34 -2.25 -9.64
C LEU A 179 1.85 -2.63 -9.71
N GLU A 180 1.00 -2.15 -8.79
CA GLU A 180 -0.43 -2.38 -8.84
C GLU A 180 -1.04 -1.86 -10.15
N HIS A 181 -0.47 -0.81 -10.73
CA HIS A 181 -0.91 -0.21 -11.99
C HIS A 181 -0.33 -0.87 -13.24
N PHE A 182 0.57 -1.84 -13.09
CA PHE A 182 1.12 -2.59 -14.21
C PHE A 182 0.26 -3.82 -14.50
N ASP A 183 -0.40 -3.86 -15.66
CA ASP A 183 -1.33 -4.92 -16.07
C ASP A 183 -0.99 -5.55 -17.43
N LYS A 184 0.19 -5.23 -18.01
CA LYS A 184 0.60 -5.75 -19.33
C LYS A 184 1.01 -7.20 -19.26
N SER A 185 0.64 -7.97 -20.29
CA SER A 185 1.17 -9.31 -20.54
C SER A 185 2.52 -9.23 -21.24
N TRP A 186 3.33 -10.29 -21.12
CA TRP A 186 4.67 -10.35 -21.72
C TRP A 186 4.67 -10.06 -23.21
N GLU A 187 3.67 -10.51 -23.95
CA GLU A 187 3.54 -10.35 -25.39
C GLU A 187 3.27 -8.90 -25.83
N THR A 188 2.83 -8.06 -24.90
CA THR A 188 2.51 -6.63 -25.14
C THR A 188 3.59 -5.67 -24.66
N ILE A 189 4.65 -6.20 -24.04
CA ILE A 189 5.76 -5.43 -23.52
C ILE A 189 6.81 -5.22 -24.62
N ASP A 190 7.26 -3.98 -24.81
CA ASP A 190 8.20 -3.58 -25.86
C ASP A 190 9.51 -2.96 -25.34
N ASN A 191 9.65 -2.77 -24.03
CA ASN A 191 10.85 -2.17 -23.41
C ASN A 191 11.29 -2.93 -22.14
N ASP A 192 12.55 -2.76 -21.76
CA ASP A 192 13.18 -3.49 -20.67
C ASP A 192 12.67 -3.06 -19.30
N LYS A 193 12.26 -1.81 -19.11
CA LYS A 193 11.63 -1.34 -17.87
C LYS A 193 10.34 -2.11 -17.56
N GLU A 194 9.45 -2.23 -18.53
CA GLU A 194 8.22 -2.99 -18.37
C GLU A 194 8.47 -4.48 -18.18
N ARG A 195 9.53 -5.02 -18.79
CA ARG A 195 9.96 -6.41 -18.54
C ARG A 195 10.38 -6.62 -17.09
N PHE A 196 11.10 -5.67 -16.49
CA PHE A 196 11.40 -5.73 -15.05
C PHE A 196 10.13 -5.65 -14.21
N TYR A 197 9.18 -4.76 -14.52
CA TYR A 197 7.89 -4.70 -13.83
C TYR A 197 7.14 -6.03 -13.90
N PHE A 198 7.11 -6.64 -15.08
CA PHE A 198 6.51 -7.96 -15.26
C PHE A 198 7.20 -9.02 -14.40
N CYS A 199 8.52 -9.07 -14.40
CA CYS A 199 9.26 -10.03 -13.59
C CYS A 199 9.02 -9.85 -12.11
N MET A 200 9.06 -8.61 -11.61
CA MET A 200 8.78 -8.31 -10.21
C MET A 200 7.37 -8.75 -9.80
N ARG A 201 6.39 -8.52 -10.67
CA ARG A 201 4.98 -8.78 -10.34
C ARG A 201 4.56 -10.23 -10.58
N TYR A 202 4.98 -10.85 -11.68
CA TYR A 202 4.35 -12.08 -12.18
C TYR A 202 5.27 -13.28 -12.34
N LEU A 203 6.62 -13.13 -12.30
CA LEU A 203 7.54 -14.23 -12.56
C LEU A 203 7.27 -15.45 -11.69
N HIS A 204 6.94 -15.26 -10.42
CA HIS A 204 6.66 -16.33 -9.46
C HIS A 204 5.38 -17.14 -9.76
N GLU A 205 4.49 -16.63 -10.61
CA GLU A 205 3.26 -17.29 -11.03
C GLU A 205 3.48 -18.18 -12.27
N LEU A 206 4.63 -18.02 -12.95
CA LEU A 206 4.90 -18.71 -14.19
C LEU A 206 5.37 -20.15 -13.95
N ASN A 207 4.83 -21.07 -14.73
CA ASN A 207 5.30 -22.47 -14.82
C ASN A 207 6.36 -22.66 -15.92
N SER A 208 6.32 -21.82 -16.94
CA SER A 208 7.27 -21.78 -18.06
C SER A 208 7.54 -20.34 -18.45
N LEU A 209 8.77 -20.08 -18.92
CA LEU A 209 9.14 -18.74 -19.38
C LEU A 209 8.56 -18.45 -20.76
N PRO A 210 8.10 -17.22 -21.01
CA PRO A 210 7.75 -16.75 -22.34
C PRO A 210 8.95 -16.75 -23.29
N GLU A 211 8.67 -16.75 -24.59
CA GLU A 211 9.69 -16.53 -25.61
C GLU A 211 10.38 -15.18 -25.40
N GLY A 212 11.70 -15.14 -25.51
CA GLY A 212 12.51 -13.94 -25.20
C GLY A 212 13.18 -13.92 -23.82
N PHE A 213 12.78 -14.81 -22.89
CA PHE A 213 13.54 -15.01 -21.64
C PHE A 213 14.80 -15.88 -21.82
N ALA A 214 15.01 -16.42 -23.00
CA ALA A 214 16.10 -17.39 -23.22
C ALA A 214 17.47 -16.75 -23.41
N GLU A 215 17.57 -15.41 -23.46
CA GLU A 215 18.80 -14.72 -23.84
C GLU A 215 19.19 -13.58 -22.89
N GLY A 216 20.50 -13.31 -22.81
CA GLY A 216 21.06 -12.17 -22.12
C GLY A 216 20.71 -12.07 -20.64
N ILE A 217 20.38 -10.85 -20.22
CA ILE A 217 20.09 -10.52 -18.82
C ILE A 217 18.83 -11.25 -18.30
N TRP A 218 17.86 -11.50 -19.20
CA TRP A 218 16.59 -12.16 -18.85
C TRP A 218 16.78 -13.63 -18.54
N ALA A 219 17.62 -14.35 -19.29
CA ALA A 219 17.98 -15.73 -19.00
C ALA A 219 18.66 -15.84 -17.63
N LYS A 220 19.56 -14.92 -17.32
CA LYS A 220 20.22 -14.86 -16.01
C LYS A 220 19.22 -14.57 -14.88
N LEU A 221 18.36 -13.57 -15.07
CA LEU A 221 17.33 -13.23 -14.08
C LEU A 221 16.42 -14.42 -13.79
N ALA A 222 15.93 -15.09 -14.83
CA ALA A 222 15.10 -16.28 -14.69
C ALA A 222 15.82 -17.39 -13.94
N GLN A 223 17.05 -17.72 -14.32
CA GLN A 223 17.86 -18.74 -13.67
C GLN A 223 18.07 -18.41 -12.18
N GLN A 224 18.48 -17.19 -11.85
CA GLN A 224 18.74 -16.77 -10.46
C GLN A 224 17.45 -16.72 -9.62
N SER A 225 16.30 -16.61 -10.27
CA SER A 225 14.98 -16.63 -9.63
C SER A 225 14.42 -18.04 -9.47
N GLU A 226 15.03 -19.09 -10.05
CA GLU A 226 14.56 -20.45 -9.86
C GLU A 226 14.71 -20.90 -8.40
N TRP A 227 13.63 -21.41 -7.82
CA TRP A 227 13.65 -21.97 -6.47
C TRP A 227 14.73 -23.02 -6.26
N ALA A 228 15.02 -23.81 -7.29
CA ALA A 228 16.04 -24.87 -7.25
C ALA A 228 17.45 -24.32 -6.99
N GLU A 229 17.77 -23.15 -7.55
CA GLU A 229 19.09 -22.50 -7.47
C GLU A 229 19.37 -21.84 -6.10
N MET A 230 18.34 -21.59 -5.31
CA MET A 230 18.48 -20.95 -4.00
C MET A 230 19.04 -21.96 -2.97
N PRO A 231 20.10 -21.63 -2.22
CA PRO A 231 20.63 -22.48 -1.14
C PRO A 231 19.63 -22.69 -0.01
N SER A 232 19.76 -23.81 0.73
CA SER A 232 18.82 -24.17 1.80
C SER A 232 18.66 -23.10 2.89
N GLU A 233 19.73 -22.42 3.26
CA GLU A 233 19.71 -21.35 4.27
C GLU A 233 18.82 -20.17 3.84
N TRP A 234 18.88 -19.79 2.56
CA TRP A 234 18.03 -18.76 1.97
C TRP A 234 16.60 -19.25 1.79
N LYS A 235 16.42 -20.53 1.42
CA LYS A 235 15.07 -21.14 1.33
C LYS A 235 14.33 -21.10 2.64
N ASP A 236 14.99 -21.45 3.73
CA ASP A 236 14.39 -21.45 5.08
C ASP A 236 13.97 -20.02 5.48
N GLN A 237 14.80 -19.03 5.18
CA GLN A 237 14.50 -17.64 5.46
C GLN A 237 13.36 -17.11 4.57
N TYR A 238 13.37 -17.42 3.28
CA TYR A 238 12.30 -17.08 2.34
C TYR A 238 10.95 -17.65 2.78
N ILE A 239 10.89 -18.94 3.15
CA ILE A 239 9.66 -19.58 3.62
C ILE A 239 9.14 -18.89 4.88
N LYS A 240 10.03 -18.58 5.83
CA LYS A 240 9.68 -17.89 7.07
C LYS A 240 9.10 -16.50 6.78
N ASP A 241 9.71 -15.77 5.87
CA ASP A 241 9.29 -14.43 5.49
C ASP A 241 7.96 -14.46 4.76
N MET A 242 7.78 -15.34 3.77
CA MET A 242 6.52 -15.56 3.08
C MET A 242 5.37 -15.94 4.02
N THR A 243 5.63 -16.77 5.03
CA THR A 243 4.63 -17.14 6.04
C THR A 243 4.21 -15.90 6.85
N THR A 244 5.18 -15.07 7.24
CA THR A 244 4.94 -13.83 7.97
C THR A 244 4.12 -12.84 7.13
N GLU A 245 4.39 -12.72 5.83
CA GLU A 245 3.62 -11.88 4.92
C GLU A 245 2.18 -12.38 4.74
N ILE A 246 1.99 -13.70 4.59
CA ILE A 246 0.65 -14.31 4.51
C ILE A 246 -0.16 -13.99 5.76
N ASP A 247 0.46 -14.13 6.95
CA ASP A 247 -0.18 -13.83 8.22
C ASP A 247 -0.53 -12.34 8.34
N LYS A 248 0.37 -11.44 7.93
CA LYS A 248 0.11 -9.99 7.89
C LYS A 248 -1.05 -9.64 6.96
N ARG A 249 -1.06 -10.20 5.74
CA ARG A 249 -2.16 -9.98 4.78
C ARG A 249 -3.50 -10.49 5.32
N ALA A 250 -3.52 -11.68 5.94
CA ALA A 250 -4.72 -12.23 6.54
C ALA A 250 -5.25 -11.35 7.70
N GLN A 251 -4.35 -10.80 8.53
CA GLN A 251 -4.71 -9.86 9.59
C GLN A 251 -5.27 -8.55 9.02
N LEU A 252 -4.66 -8.01 7.98
CA LEU A 252 -5.13 -6.78 7.31
C LEU A 252 -6.53 -6.99 6.71
N GLN A 253 -6.73 -8.05 5.95
CA GLN A 253 -8.05 -8.39 5.37
C GLN A 253 -9.13 -8.60 6.45
N TYR A 254 -8.74 -9.21 7.58
CA TYR A 254 -9.66 -9.36 8.71
C TYR A 254 -10.05 -7.99 9.32
N ALA A 255 -9.07 -7.11 9.52
CA ALA A 255 -9.31 -5.77 10.06
C ALA A 255 -10.17 -4.92 9.12
N GLU A 256 -9.90 -4.96 7.82
CA GLU A 256 -10.68 -4.27 6.79
C GLU A 256 -12.13 -4.74 6.76
N ARG A 257 -12.35 -6.06 6.73
CA ARG A 257 -13.71 -6.63 6.79
C ARG A 257 -14.45 -6.20 8.06
N LYS A 258 -13.78 -6.22 9.20
CA LYS A 258 -14.35 -5.77 10.48
C LYS A 258 -14.69 -4.29 10.46
N GLY A 259 -13.81 -3.45 9.92
CA GLY A 259 -14.06 -2.01 9.76
C GLY A 259 -15.28 -1.74 8.85
N LEU A 260 -15.36 -2.46 7.72
CA LEU A 260 -16.49 -2.34 6.79
C LEU A 260 -17.80 -2.79 7.43
N GLU A 261 -17.82 -3.90 8.17
CA GLU A 261 -18.99 -4.38 8.90
C GLU A 261 -19.45 -3.36 9.95
N ALA A 262 -18.52 -2.80 10.74
CA ALA A 262 -18.81 -1.78 11.75
C ALA A 262 -19.35 -0.48 11.11
N GLY A 263 -18.67 0.04 10.10
CA GLY A 263 -19.12 1.26 9.40
C GLY A 263 -20.49 1.08 8.71
N ARG A 264 -20.79 -0.12 8.19
CA ARG A 264 -22.10 -0.43 7.62
C ARG A 264 -23.20 -0.49 8.70
N ALA A 265 -22.90 -1.04 9.88
CA ALA A 265 -23.83 -1.10 11.00
C ALA A 265 -24.13 0.31 11.53
N GLU A 266 -23.12 1.12 11.77
CA GLU A 266 -23.24 2.52 12.20
C GLU A 266 -24.01 3.38 11.19
N GLY A 267 -23.69 3.24 9.90
CA GLY A 267 -24.37 3.95 8.84
C GLY A 267 -25.87 3.58 8.73
N LEU A 268 -26.19 2.29 8.93
CA LEU A 268 -27.57 1.82 8.94
C LEU A 268 -28.35 2.39 10.15
N GLU A 269 -27.75 2.36 11.33
CA GLU A 269 -28.36 2.88 12.56
C GLU A 269 -28.62 4.39 12.46
N ALA A 270 -27.60 5.16 12.05
CA ALA A 270 -27.74 6.60 11.82
C ALA A 270 -28.78 6.93 10.75
N GLY A 271 -28.81 6.16 9.65
CA GLY A 271 -29.84 6.31 8.60
C GLY A 271 -31.25 6.03 9.08
N LEU A 272 -31.46 5.00 9.91
CA LEU A 272 -32.74 4.67 10.51
C LEU A 272 -33.20 5.76 11.49
N GLU A 273 -32.32 6.26 12.34
CA GLU A 273 -32.62 7.33 13.30
C GLU A 273 -33.02 8.61 12.58
N LYS A 274 -32.25 9.03 11.58
CA LYS A 274 -32.54 10.20 10.75
C LYS A 274 -33.87 10.05 10.01
N GLY A 275 -34.07 8.93 9.33
CA GLY A 275 -35.33 8.67 8.61
C GLY A 275 -36.56 8.64 9.55
N ARG A 276 -36.40 8.14 10.78
CA ARG A 276 -37.47 8.15 11.78
C ARG A 276 -37.78 9.57 12.27
N ALA A 277 -36.76 10.39 12.51
CA ALA A 277 -36.94 11.79 12.90
C ALA A 277 -37.63 12.61 11.79
N GLU A 278 -37.14 12.51 10.56
CA GLU A 278 -37.74 13.20 9.38
C GLU A 278 -39.16 12.73 9.11
N GLY A 279 -39.45 11.44 9.21
CA GLY A 279 -40.78 10.89 9.05
C GLY A 279 -41.77 11.35 10.12
N LEU A 280 -41.30 11.47 11.38
CA LEU A 280 -42.13 12.00 12.48
C LEU A 280 -42.46 13.49 12.25
N GLU A 281 -41.46 14.30 11.90
CA GLU A 281 -41.62 15.73 11.63
C GLU A 281 -42.61 15.98 10.46
N ALA A 282 -42.39 15.31 9.34
CA ALA A 282 -43.23 15.36 8.18
C ALA A 282 -44.70 14.92 8.50
N GLY A 283 -44.84 13.87 9.31
CA GLY A 283 -46.16 13.40 9.77
C GLY A 283 -46.89 14.41 10.65
N LEU A 284 -46.17 15.05 11.58
CA LEU A 284 -46.72 16.11 12.44
C LEU A 284 -47.14 17.34 11.63
N GLU A 285 -46.29 17.76 10.69
CA GLU A 285 -46.59 18.92 9.81
C GLU A 285 -47.83 18.66 8.93
N LYS A 286 -47.88 17.47 8.29
CA LYS A 286 -49.04 17.05 7.50
C LYS A 286 -50.31 16.99 8.34
N GLY A 287 -50.24 16.37 9.52
CA GLY A 287 -51.40 16.31 10.44
C GLY A 287 -51.85 17.69 10.92
N ARG A 288 -50.92 18.64 11.12
CA ARG A 288 -51.24 20.02 11.44
C ARG A 288 -51.93 20.75 10.27
N ALA A 289 -51.44 20.57 9.04
CA ALA A 289 -52.01 21.14 7.83
C ALA A 289 -53.46 20.64 7.58
N GLU A 290 -53.67 19.32 7.73
CA GLU A 290 -55.00 18.69 7.58
C GLU A 290 -55.99 19.22 8.64
N LYS A 291 -55.60 19.39 9.89
CA LYS A 291 -56.41 19.99 10.96
C LYS A 291 -56.80 21.45 10.65
N LEU A 292 -55.85 22.25 10.15
CA LEU A 292 -56.10 23.64 9.78
C LEU A 292 -57.06 23.73 8.56
N GLU A 293 -56.91 22.85 7.57
CA GLU A 293 -57.82 22.81 6.43
C GLU A 293 -59.23 22.39 6.82
N ALA A 294 -59.34 21.37 7.69
CA ALA A 294 -60.66 20.96 8.21
C ALA A 294 -61.35 22.09 9.02
N ALA A 295 -60.56 22.79 9.86
CA ALA A 295 -61.07 23.93 10.63
C ALA A 295 -61.53 25.10 9.69
N ARG A 296 -60.83 25.39 8.61
CA ARG A 296 -61.22 26.38 7.61
C ARG A 296 -62.56 26.01 6.93
N LYS A 297 -62.72 24.74 6.54
CA LYS A 297 -63.98 24.26 5.96
C LYS A 297 -65.14 24.42 6.93
N MET A 298 -64.95 23.97 8.19
CA MET A 298 -66.00 24.11 9.23
C MET A 298 -66.37 25.57 9.54
N LYS A 299 -65.37 26.47 9.52
CA LYS A 299 -65.61 27.92 9.67
C LYS A 299 -66.40 28.50 8.48
N ALA A 300 -66.07 28.07 7.25
CA ALA A 300 -66.82 28.49 6.01
C ALA A 300 -68.24 27.97 6.00
N ASP A 301 -68.52 26.79 6.58
CA ASP A 301 -69.83 26.18 6.74
C ASP A 301 -70.66 26.82 7.88
N GLY A 302 -70.14 27.85 8.55
CA GLY A 302 -70.86 28.62 9.57
C GLY A 302 -70.90 27.99 10.97
N LEU A 303 -70.02 26.96 11.30
CA LEU A 303 -69.93 26.38 12.63
C LEU A 303 -69.41 27.40 13.62
N ALA A 304 -69.96 27.38 14.86
CA ALA A 304 -69.46 28.22 15.96
C ALA A 304 -68.03 27.88 16.33
N VAL A 305 -67.19 28.88 16.70
CA VAL A 305 -65.77 28.73 17.02
C VAL A 305 -65.55 27.69 18.10
N GLU A 306 -66.43 27.65 19.15
CA GLU A 306 -66.36 26.69 20.25
C GLU A 306 -66.53 25.25 19.77
N MET A 307 -67.35 25.02 18.75
CA MET A 307 -67.56 23.69 18.17
C MET A 307 -66.35 23.26 17.36
N ILE A 308 -65.73 24.15 16.59
CA ILE A 308 -64.50 23.86 15.80
C ILE A 308 -63.35 23.54 16.77
N CYS A 309 -63.17 24.32 17.80
CA CYS A 309 -62.13 24.04 18.83
C CYS A 309 -62.35 22.67 19.48
N LYS A 310 -63.60 22.29 19.82
CA LYS A 310 -63.90 21.01 20.44
C LYS A 310 -63.63 19.80 19.55
N TYR A 311 -63.92 19.89 18.26
CA TYR A 311 -63.76 18.73 17.35
C TYR A 311 -62.37 18.61 16.72
N ILE A 312 -61.71 19.74 16.45
CA ILE A 312 -60.41 19.77 15.77
C ILE A 312 -59.24 19.84 16.76
N GLY A 313 -59.51 20.36 18.01
CA GLY A 313 -58.48 20.52 19.02
C GLY A 313 -57.55 21.72 18.78
N LEU A 314 -58.03 22.75 18.11
CA LEU A 314 -57.34 24.03 17.93
C LEU A 314 -57.77 25.02 19.01
N SER A 315 -56.90 25.98 19.35
CA SER A 315 -57.25 27.05 20.27
C SER A 315 -58.22 28.07 19.58
N PRO A 316 -59.04 28.80 20.38
CA PRO A 316 -59.92 29.85 19.84
C PRO A 316 -59.13 30.90 19.01
N GLU A 317 -57.95 31.24 19.43
CA GLU A 317 -57.07 32.17 18.74
C GLU A 317 -56.61 31.62 17.36
N GLN A 318 -56.30 30.33 17.30
CA GLN A 318 -55.92 29.65 16.06
C GLN A 318 -57.12 29.57 15.10
N VAL A 319 -58.32 29.30 15.60
CA VAL A 319 -59.58 29.29 14.77
C VAL A 319 -59.93 30.71 14.33
N ALA A 320 -59.75 31.72 15.16
CA ALA A 320 -59.98 33.13 14.79
C ALA A 320 -59.05 33.60 13.65
N ALA A 321 -57.80 33.15 13.61
CA ALA A 321 -56.78 33.48 12.63
C ALA A 321 -56.93 32.75 11.27
N LEU A 322 -57.87 31.78 11.14
CA LEU A 322 -58.20 31.08 9.91
C LEU A 322 -59.15 31.90 9.06
#